data_976b53b21e8db1dbaf5a1613d4ae4f95
#
_entry.id   976b53b21e8db1dbaf5a1613d4ae4f95
#
_cell.length_a   1.000
_cell.length_b   1.000
_cell.length_c   1.000
_cell.angle_alpha   90.00
_cell.angle_beta   90.00
_cell.angle_gamma   90.00
#
_symmetry.space_group_name_H-M   'P 1'
#
loop_
_entity.id
_entity.type
_entity.pdbx_description
1 polymer ?
#
loop_
_entity_poly.entity_id
_entity_poly.type
_entity_poly.pdbx_seq_one_letter_code
_entity_poly.pdbx_strand_id
1 'polypeptide(L)'
;MSRYITASEYAARRERLFAALPAGSLAIICSNPEVLRNGSDNTFSYRASSDILYLTGFTEANCMLVFDKTGLSGSASSNEHSAGKSQNRFIMFVQPHSPAEEIWHGKRAGVSGAESDFGADRAYKIGSAKMVLSRLAKKAKAIYFKSGVNAKLDAMVTSALADKSTGQRDPLAIVAEQRLVKTAAELAIMRRSGQVGSVAHRAAMSHCLAGRSEFALKGVLEFVFATNGGVASYDTIVAAGVNGLCLHYPAGLSTLNNGDMVLIDAGSEIAGYASDISRTFPVSGRFTVAQKELYEVVLASQLAAIAAIKPGVTWGQLEKICEDVLVNGLNSLGFPMGKGGLSMSDVMPHGLGHWLGLDVHDVGKYRQRSQVEAAKSGRAAGKKRGKDVDRPFLEGMVLTIEPGVYLSLTDKRIPEPYRGICIRIEDNIEVTANGAYVQTAAPKSVQEIEEFMDYARNVRAECGDDALGIHIKLED
;
A
#
# COMPACT_ATOMS: atom_id res chain seq x y z
N MET A 1 17.86 10.22 -6.33
CA MET A 1 16.49 10.80 -6.24
C MET A 1 15.53 10.05 -7.14
N SER A 2 14.30 9.87 -6.72
CA SER A 2 13.23 9.33 -7.57
C SER A 2 13.05 10.25 -8.79
N ARG A 3 13.00 9.68 -9.99
CA ARG A 3 12.68 10.44 -11.22
C ARG A 3 11.22 10.95 -11.25
N TYR A 4 10.41 10.55 -10.30
CA TYR A 4 8.97 10.81 -10.28
C TYR A 4 8.58 11.95 -9.32
N ILE A 5 9.22 12.05 -8.15
CA ILE A 5 8.91 13.06 -7.13
C ILE A 5 10.05 14.07 -7.09
N THR A 6 9.72 15.35 -7.19
CA THR A 6 10.73 16.43 -7.21
C THR A 6 11.25 16.77 -5.81
N ALA A 7 12.44 17.35 -5.74
CA ALA A 7 13.00 17.85 -4.47
C ALA A 7 12.08 18.90 -3.80
N SER A 8 11.43 19.76 -4.60
CA SER A 8 10.48 20.75 -4.11
C SER A 8 9.23 20.12 -3.49
N GLU A 9 8.75 18.99 -4.02
CA GLU A 9 7.62 18.28 -3.42
C GLU A 9 8.01 17.63 -2.09
N TYR A 10 9.18 17.01 -1.98
CA TYR A 10 9.67 16.52 -0.70
C TYR A 10 9.83 17.63 0.32
N ALA A 11 10.34 18.80 -0.09
CA ALA A 11 10.41 19.96 0.78
C ALA A 11 9.02 20.42 1.27
N ALA A 12 8.04 20.49 0.36
CA ALA A 12 6.67 20.87 0.72
C ALA A 12 6.01 19.87 1.70
N ARG A 13 6.30 18.56 1.59
CA ARG A 13 5.84 17.53 2.55
C ARG A 13 6.44 17.76 3.94
N ARG A 14 7.73 18.06 4.02
CA ARG A 14 8.42 18.40 5.28
C ARG A 14 7.87 19.68 5.89
N GLU A 15 7.62 20.71 5.09
CA GLU A 15 7.02 21.97 5.59
C GLU A 15 5.61 21.76 6.16
N ARG A 16 4.78 20.91 5.54
CA ARG A 16 3.47 20.54 6.10
C ARG A 16 3.60 19.82 7.46
N LEU A 17 4.61 18.95 7.61
CA LEU A 17 4.89 18.31 8.90
C LEU A 17 5.35 19.36 9.93
N PHE A 18 6.26 20.26 9.56
CA PHE A 18 6.68 21.36 10.44
C PHE A 18 5.49 22.25 10.85
N ALA A 19 4.61 22.59 9.92
CA ALA A 19 3.43 23.41 10.22
C ALA A 19 2.51 22.75 11.27
N ALA A 20 2.37 21.43 11.21
CA ALA A 20 1.52 20.66 12.14
C ALA A 20 2.16 20.44 13.52
N LEU A 21 3.48 20.56 13.64
CA LEU A 21 4.19 20.42 14.92
C LEU A 21 4.14 21.73 15.72
N PRO A 22 3.83 21.71 17.03
CA PRO A 22 3.90 22.89 17.88
C PRO A 22 5.31 23.47 17.99
N ALA A 23 5.43 24.76 18.29
CA ALA A 23 6.71 25.39 18.58
C ALA A 23 7.38 24.74 19.80
N GLY A 24 8.69 24.53 19.72
CA GLY A 24 9.46 23.84 20.76
C GLY A 24 9.40 22.30 20.65
N SER A 25 8.84 21.75 19.59
CA SER A 25 8.79 20.29 19.36
C SER A 25 10.10 19.76 18.77
N LEU A 26 10.37 18.50 19.07
CA LEU A 26 11.36 17.64 18.42
C LEU A 26 10.67 16.39 17.94
N ALA A 27 10.61 16.15 16.62
CA ALA A 27 10.05 14.93 16.07
C ALA A 27 11.13 14.06 15.45
N ILE A 28 11.09 12.74 15.70
CA ILE A 28 12.09 11.76 15.30
C ILE A 28 11.39 10.61 14.60
N ILE A 29 11.88 10.24 13.41
CA ILE A 29 11.38 9.12 12.60
C ILE A 29 12.57 8.22 12.25
N CYS A 30 12.50 6.94 12.65
CA CYS A 30 13.53 5.94 12.38
C CYS A 30 13.22 5.15 11.12
N SER A 31 14.27 4.73 10.40
CA SER A 31 14.14 3.81 9.26
C SER A 31 13.85 2.38 9.71
N ASN A 32 13.31 1.57 8.80
CA ASN A 32 13.22 0.13 8.98
C ASN A 32 14.63 -0.48 9.22
N PRO A 33 14.73 -1.60 9.93
CA PRO A 33 15.96 -2.38 10.00
C PRO A 33 16.20 -3.15 8.69
N GLU A 34 17.44 -3.50 8.43
CA GLU A 34 17.77 -4.58 7.51
C GLU A 34 17.41 -5.91 8.19
N VAL A 35 16.80 -6.83 7.46
CA VAL A 35 16.33 -8.12 7.98
C VAL A 35 17.19 -9.24 7.41
N LEU A 36 17.79 -10.07 8.28
CA LEU A 36 18.52 -11.26 7.86
C LEU A 36 17.56 -12.26 7.21
N ARG A 37 17.96 -12.80 6.06
CA ARG A 37 17.27 -13.89 5.38
C ARG A 37 17.78 -15.23 5.87
N ASN A 38 19.12 -15.40 5.82
CA ASN A 38 19.80 -16.58 6.34
C ASN A 38 21.29 -16.27 6.59
N GLY A 39 21.97 -17.11 7.39
CA GLY A 39 23.37 -16.87 7.75
C GLY A 39 23.57 -15.59 8.55
N SER A 40 24.79 -15.05 8.50
CA SER A 40 25.19 -13.86 9.26
C SER A 40 25.20 -12.55 8.46
N ASP A 41 25.18 -12.64 7.13
CA ASP A 41 25.42 -11.53 6.21
C ASP A 41 24.46 -11.46 5.01
N ASN A 42 23.60 -12.47 4.83
CA ASN A 42 22.61 -12.48 3.75
C ASN A 42 21.28 -11.91 4.24
N THR A 43 20.92 -10.72 3.73
CA THR A 43 19.69 -10.02 4.07
C THR A 43 18.65 -10.16 2.97
N PHE A 44 17.38 -9.97 3.33
CA PHE A 44 16.35 -9.64 2.34
C PHE A 44 16.66 -8.31 1.66
N SER A 45 16.15 -8.11 0.45
CA SER A 45 16.23 -6.80 -0.22
C SER A 45 15.65 -5.73 0.71
N TYR A 46 16.43 -4.67 0.97
CA TYR A 46 16.01 -3.61 1.85
C TYR A 46 14.92 -2.76 1.20
N ARG A 47 13.81 -2.58 1.92
CA ARG A 47 12.77 -1.61 1.59
C ARG A 47 12.75 -0.53 2.66
N ALA A 48 12.99 0.71 2.24
CA ALA A 48 12.91 1.85 3.14
C ALA A 48 11.48 2.02 3.69
N SER A 49 11.35 2.55 4.91
CA SER A 49 10.03 2.83 5.48
C SER A 49 9.28 3.84 4.61
N SER A 50 7.98 3.63 4.47
CA SER A 50 7.12 4.48 3.64
C SER A 50 7.14 5.94 4.06
N ASP A 51 7.27 6.22 5.38
CA ASP A 51 7.34 7.59 5.89
C ASP A 51 8.66 8.28 5.55
N ILE A 52 9.78 7.54 5.55
CA ILE A 52 11.09 8.06 5.09
C ILE A 52 11.04 8.34 3.59
N LEU A 53 10.51 7.39 2.79
CA LEU A 53 10.32 7.59 1.35
C LEU A 53 9.43 8.80 1.07
N TYR A 54 8.31 8.92 1.77
CA TYR A 54 7.37 10.04 1.61
C TYR A 54 8.01 11.40 1.87
N LEU A 55 8.81 11.51 2.93
CA LEU A 55 9.37 12.78 3.37
C LEU A 55 10.66 13.17 2.64
N THR A 56 11.38 12.21 2.04
CA THR A 56 12.74 12.47 1.53
C THR A 56 13.08 11.76 0.21
N GLY A 57 12.44 10.64 -0.10
CA GLY A 57 12.90 9.74 -1.17
C GLY A 57 14.20 8.98 -0.83
N PHE A 58 14.65 8.98 0.43
CA PHE A 58 15.86 8.30 0.88
C PHE A 58 15.62 6.80 1.02
N THR A 59 16.51 5.98 0.46
CA THR A 59 16.32 4.54 0.34
C THR A 59 17.33 3.71 1.14
N GLU A 60 18.28 4.36 1.84
CA GLU A 60 19.29 3.63 2.60
C GLU A 60 18.80 3.27 4.02
N ALA A 61 19.26 2.13 4.50
CA ALA A 61 18.98 1.65 5.86
C ALA A 61 19.72 2.46 6.94
N ASN A 62 19.35 2.22 8.19
CA ASN A 62 19.99 2.80 9.36
C ASN A 62 20.08 4.33 9.32
N CYS A 63 18.98 4.99 8.98
CA CYS A 63 18.87 6.44 9.01
C CYS A 63 17.78 6.91 9.98
N MET A 64 17.88 8.17 10.40
CA MET A 64 16.84 8.88 11.16
C MET A 64 16.58 10.25 10.55
N LEU A 65 15.32 10.65 10.52
CA LEU A 65 14.89 12.01 10.21
C LEU A 65 14.52 12.73 11.51
N VAL A 66 14.97 13.95 11.67
CA VAL A 66 14.67 14.77 12.83
C VAL A 66 14.15 16.13 12.39
N PHE A 67 12.98 16.49 12.90
CA PHE A 67 12.31 17.76 12.69
C PHE A 67 12.43 18.60 13.97
N ASP A 68 13.34 19.56 13.97
CA ASP A 68 13.69 20.38 15.13
C ASP A 68 13.01 21.74 15.06
N LYS A 69 12.06 21.98 15.96
CA LYS A 69 11.39 23.27 16.21
C LYS A 69 11.78 23.87 17.56
N THR A 70 12.88 23.47 18.17
CA THR A 70 13.28 23.94 19.50
C THR A 70 13.85 25.34 19.50
N GLY A 71 14.12 25.93 18.34
CA GLY A 71 14.66 27.26 18.19
C GLY A 71 16.16 27.39 18.53
N LEU A 72 16.89 26.24 18.54
CA LEU A 72 18.34 26.26 18.75
C LEU A 72 19.03 26.76 17.49
N SER A 73 19.54 28.01 17.54
CA SER A 73 20.58 28.47 16.62
C SER A 73 21.87 27.71 16.94
N GLY A 74 22.34 26.86 15.98
CA GLY A 74 23.67 26.24 16.11
C GLY A 74 24.74 27.32 16.06
N SER A 75 25.46 27.49 17.15
CA SER A 75 26.71 28.23 17.12
C SER A 75 27.76 27.38 16.39
N ALA A 76 27.95 27.59 15.09
CA ALA A 76 29.22 27.34 14.39
C ALA A 76 29.11 27.89 12.96
N SER A 77 29.44 29.07 12.81
CA SER A 77 30.07 29.90 11.80
C SER A 77 29.33 31.24 11.67
N SER A 78 30.06 32.27 12.10
CA SER A 78 29.79 33.67 11.87
C SER A 78 29.76 33.98 10.37
N ASN A 79 28.59 33.94 9.75
CA ASN A 79 28.28 34.83 8.64
C ASN A 79 26.81 35.22 8.78
N GLU A 80 26.64 36.28 9.56
CA GLU A 80 25.43 37.07 9.67
C GLU A 80 25.15 37.71 8.31
N HIS A 81 24.15 37.20 7.61
CA HIS A 81 23.32 37.93 6.65
C HIS A 81 22.18 37.03 6.16
N SER A 82 21.23 36.68 7.05
CA SER A 82 19.91 36.24 6.63
C SER A 82 18.88 36.41 7.73
N ALA A 83 18.50 37.70 7.92
CA ALA A 83 17.24 38.02 8.60
C ALA A 83 16.09 37.39 7.81
N GLY A 84 15.43 36.33 8.37
CA GLY A 84 14.25 35.73 7.78
C GLY A 84 14.24 34.19 7.62
N LYS A 85 15.32 33.46 7.92
CA LYS A 85 15.28 31.98 7.84
C LYS A 85 14.52 31.42 9.04
N SER A 86 13.54 30.54 8.72
CA SER A 86 12.80 29.72 9.69
C SER A 86 13.76 29.10 10.72
N GLN A 87 13.38 29.20 12.02
CA GLN A 87 14.10 28.54 13.12
C GLN A 87 13.92 26.97 13.08
N ASN A 88 13.14 26.49 12.14
CA ASN A 88 12.91 25.05 11.92
C ASN A 88 14.09 24.45 11.19
N ARG A 89 14.51 23.24 11.60
CA ARG A 89 15.60 22.52 10.96
C ARG A 89 15.23 21.07 10.69
N PHE A 90 15.39 20.67 9.44
CA PHE A 90 15.34 19.28 9.03
C PHE A 90 16.74 18.67 9.11
N ILE A 91 16.93 17.67 9.96
CA ILE A 91 18.20 17.03 10.23
C ILE A 91 18.12 15.56 9.83
N MET A 92 19.14 15.05 9.14
CA MET A 92 19.29 13.63 8.83
C MET A 92 20.48 13.03 9.58
N PHE A 93 20.28 11.81 10.11
CA PHE A 93 21.38 10.95 10.57
C PHE A 93 21.46 9.79 9.58
N VAL A 94 22.63 9.62 8.98
CA VAL A 94 22.85 8.66 7.90
C VAL A 94 24.14 7.87 8.11
N GLN A 95 24.26 6.77 7.41
CA GLN A 95 25.52 6.03 7.36
C GLN A 95 26.60 6.86 6.68
N PRO A 96 27.86 6.85 7.16
CA PRO A 96 28.93 7.59 6.52
C PRO A 96 29.27 7.00 5.17
N HIS A 97 29.79 7.84 4.27
CA HIS A 97 30.53 7.39 3.10
C HIS A 97 31.77 6.62 3.56
N SER A 98 31.94 5.39 3.08
CA SER A 98 33.05 4.51 3.41
C SER A 98 33.42 3.66 2.20
N PRO A 99 34.58 3.92 1.53
CA PRO A 99 34.99 3.14 0.36
C PRO A 99 35.07 1.63 0.64
N ALA A 100 35.45 1.23 1.85
CA ALA A 100 35.51 -0.19 2.23
C ALA A 100 34.12 -0.84 2.31
N GLU A 101 33.11 -0.13 2.83
CA GLU A 101 31.72 -0.60 2.91
C GLU A 101 31.02 -0.54 1.54
N GLU A 102 31.38 0.43 0.72
CA GLU A 102 30.78 0.60 -0.63
C GLU A 102 31.16 -0.50 -1.61
N ILE A 103 32.27 -1.20 -1.38
CA ILE A 103 32.64 -2.40 -2.16
C ILE A 103 31.56 -3.48 -1.97
N TRP A 104 30.93 -3.57 -0.78
CA TRP A 104 29.95 -4.59 -0.43
C TRP A 104 28.50 -4.16 -0.69
N HIS A 105 28.18 -2.88 -0.46
CA HIS A 105 26.81 -2.40 -0.39
C HIS A 105 26.48 -1.31 -1.44
N GLY A 106 27.43 -0.95 -2.29
CA GLY A 106 27.29 0.15 -3.24
C GLY A 106 27.48 1.53 -2.61
N LYS A 107 27.38 2.56 -3.43
CA LYS A 107 27.58 3.96 -3.01
C LYS A 107 26.53 4.41 -2.02
N ARG A 108 26.97 5.12 -0.97
CA ARG A 108 26.11 5.78 0.02
C ARG A 108 26.12 7.28 -0.18
N ALA A 109 24.98 7.91 0.06
CA ALA A 109 24.85 9.37 0.03
C ALA A 109 25.78 10.03 1.06
N GLY A 110 25.94 9.44 2.23
CA GLY A 110 26.71 10.00 3.32
C GLY A 110 26.14 11.33 3.80
N VAL A 111 26.90 12.03 4.64
CA VAL A 111 26.48 13.33 5.21
C VAL A 111 26.29 14.38 4.12
N SER A 112 27.23 14.48 3.18
CA SER A 112 27.16 15.48 2.09
C SER A 112 25.96 15.26 1.18
N GLY A 113 25.71 14.02 0.75
CA GLY A 113 24.54 13.73 -0.08
C GLY A 113 23.20 13.91 0.65
N ALA A 114 23.14 13.64 1.95
CA ALA A 114 21.96 13.94 2.74
C ALA A 114 21.61 15.44 2.72
N GLU A 115 22.61 16.32 2.71
CA GLU A 115 22.42 17.77 2.63
C GLU A 115 22.12 18.20 1.17
N SER A 116 22.94 17.78 0.18
CA SER A 116 22.84 18.26 -1.22
C SER A 116 21.64 17.67 -1.96
N ASP A 117 21.39 16.35 -1.81
CA ASP A 117 20.45 15.62 -2.64
C ASP A 117 19.10 15.38 -1.96
N PHE A 118 19.08 15.29 -0.62
CA PHE A 118 17.86 15.01 0.16
C PHE A 118 17.37 16.23 0.96
N GLY A 119 18.06 17.36 0.86
CA GLY A 119 17.62 18.65 1.38
C GLY A 119 17.60 18.74 2.90
N ALA A 120 18.52 18.04 3.58
CA ALA A 120 18.72 18.24 5.01
C ALA A 120 19.41 19.58 5.26
N ASP A 121 18.90 20.38 6.21
CA ASP A 121 19.58 21.60 6.66
C ASP A 121 20.89 21.29 7.37
N ARG A 122 20.96 20.10 7.97
CA ARG A 122 22.14 19.49 8.60
C ARG A 122 22.06 17.98 8.52
N ALA A 123 23.20 17.35 8.29
CA ALA A 123 23.30 15.89 8.38
C ALA A 123 24.46 15.51 9.32
N TYR A 124 24.32 14.33 9.90
CA TYR A 124 25.32 13.74 10.81
C TYR A 124 25.47 12.26 10.54
N LYS A 125 26.64 11.72 10.88
CA LYS A 125 26.84 10.26 10.93
C LYS A 125 25.90 9.64 11.97
N ILE A 126 25.26 8.51 11.67
CA ILE A 126 24.32 7.84 12.57
C ILE A 126 24.90 7.59 13.99
N GLY A 127 26.19 7.27 14.08
CA GLY A 127 26.87 7.08 15.37
C GLY A 127 26.89 8.30 16.28
N SER A 128 26.66 9.51 15.75
CA SER A 128 26.58 10.74 16.52
C SER A 128 25.18 11.04 17.07
N ALA A 129 24.17 10.23 16.69
CA ALA A 129 22.76 10.52 16.95
C ALA A 129 22.46 10.69 18.46
N LYS A 130 22.96 9.79 19.31
CA LYS A 130 22.74 9.86 20.76
C LYS A 130 23.18 11.23 21.33
N MET A 131 24.38 11.69 20.98
CA MET A 131 24.94 12.94 21.48
C MET A 131 24.14 14.18 21.01
N VAL A 132 23.82 14.21 19.71
CA VAL A 132 23.08 15.35 19.13
C VAL A 132 21.64 15.39 19.63
N LEU A 133 20.95 14.23 19.65
CA LEU A 133 19.58 14.14 20.16
C LEU A 133 19.48 14.51 21.65
N SER A 134 20.41 14.08 22.49
CA SER A 134 20.44 14.49 23.91
C SER A 134 20.52 15.98 24.09
N ARG A 135 21.30 16.68 23.25
CA ARG A 135 21.39 18.14 23.27
C ARG A 135 20.08 18.81 22.84
N LEU A 136 19.45 18.30 21.75
CA LEU A 136 18.17 18.85 21.26
C LEU A 136 17.04 18.58 22.25
N ALA A 137 16.99 17.39 22.83
CA ALA A 137 15.96 16.98 23.79
C ALA A 137 15.94 17.85 25.05
N LYS A 138 17.08 18.33 25.52
CA LYS A 138 17.15 19.25 26.69
C LYS A 138 16.29 20.48 26.53
N LYS A 139 16.17 21.00 25.30
CA LYS A 139 15.41 22.24 25.00
C LYS A 139 14.01 21.96 24.43
N ALA A 140 13.71 20.71 24.06
CA ALA A 140 12.40 20.36 23.54
C ALA A 140 11.32 20.48 24.62
N LYS A 141 10.21 21.15 24.28
CA LYS A 141 9.00 21.27 25.10
C LYS A 141 8.06 20.08 24.88
N ALA A 142 8.13 19.47 23.68
CA ALA A 142 7.36 18.28 23.32
C ALA A 142 8.20 17.35 22.45
N ILE A 143 8.10 16.04 22.70
CA ILE A 143 8.78 15.00 21.94
C ILE A 143 7.73 14.23 21.11
N TYR A 144 8.03 14.05 19.83
CA TYR A 144 7.28 13.21 18.91
C TYR A 144 8.20 12.08 18.47
N PHE A 145 7.95 10.90 18.99
CA PHE A 145 8.69 9.68 18.67
C PHE A 145 7.80 8.45 18.92
N LYS A 146 7.83 7.51 17.98
CA LYS A 146 7.18 6.22 18.12
C LYS A 146 8.25 5.14 18.01
N SER A 147 8.42 4.35 19.07
CA SER A 147 9.26 3.15 19.06
C SER A 147 8.53 1.95 18.42
N GLY A 148 9.29 0.88 18.16
CA GLY A 148 8.76 -0.36 17.59
C GLY A 148 9.05 -0.54 16.11
N VAL A 149 9.78 0.39 15.48
CA VAL A 149 10.19 0.29 14.07
C VAL A 149 11.55 -0.38 13.91
N ASN A 150 12.55 0.06 14.68
CA ASN A 150 13.93 -0.43 14.58
C ASN A 150 14.55 -0.46 15.97
N ALA A 151 14.64 -1.65 16.56
CA ALA A 151 15.07 -1.83 17.94
C ALA A 151 16.43 -1.15 18.26
N LYS A 152 17.39 -1.18 17.30
CA LYS A 152 18.71 -0.56 17.47
C LYS A 152 18.61 0.97 17.52
N LEU A 153 17.87 1.56 16.58
CA LEU A 153 17.67 3.01 16.53
C LEU A 153 16.79 3.49 17.67
N ASP A 154 15.76 2.72 18.01
CA ASP A 154 14.85 3.01 19.12
C ASP A 154 15.57 3.05 20.46
N ALA A 155 16.48 2.09 20.71
CA ALA A 155 17.32 2.09 21.90
C ALA A 155 18.24 3.33 21.96
N MET A 156 18.80 3.72 20.82
CA MET A 156 19.63 4.93 20.71
C MET A 156 18.83 6.20 21.01
N VAL A 157 17.64 6.33 20.44
CA VAL A 157 16.74 7.48 20.66
C VAL A 157 16.29 7.49 22.13
N THR A 158 15.80 6.38 22.66
CA THR A 158 15.33 6.29 24.05
C THR A 158 16.44 6.67 25.04
N SER A 159 17.66 6.16 24.81
CA SER A 159 18.84 6.53 25.63
C SER A 159 19.19 8.03 25.51
N ALA A 160 18.98 8.64 24.36
CA ALA A 160 19.24 10.08 24.16
C ALA A 160 18.17 10.97 24.80
N LEU A 161 16.94 10.52 24.84
CA LEU A 161 15.80 11.24 25.42
C LEU A 161 15.78 11.18 26.95
N ALA A 162 16.36 10.15 27.56
CA ALA A 162 16.47 9.93 29.02
C ALA A 162 15.17 10.31 29.77
N ASP A 163 15.22 11.35 30.64
CA ASP A 163 14.10 11.76 31.49
C ASP A 163 12.87 12.34 30.76
N LYS A 164 12.96 12.55 29.45
CA LYS A 164 11.85 13.05 28.59
C LYS A 164 11.11 11.98 27.82
N SER A 165 11.30 10.71 28.18
CA SER A 165 10.62 9.58 27.54
C SER A 165 9.10 9.52 27.84
N THR A 166 8.61 10.22 28.87
CA THR A 166 7.20 10.25 29.24
C THR A 166 6.43 11.29 28.43
N GLY A 167 5.25 10.92 27.93
CA GLY A 167 4.38 11.83 27.17
C GLY A 167 4.75 12.00 25.69
N GLN A 168 5.49 11.05 25.12
CA GLN A 168 5.80 11.01 23.69
C GLN A 168 4.52 10.90 22.86
N ARG A 169 4.52 11.57 21.71
CA ARG A 169 3.44 11.54 20.72
C ARG A 169 3.95 10.87 19.44
N ASP A 170 3.03 10.29 18.69
CA ASP A 170 3.35 9.65 17.42
C ASP A 170 3.45 10.71 16.30
N PRO A 171 4.62 10.95 15.69
CA PRO A 171 4.76 11.87 14.56
C PRO A 171 4.13 11.30 13.29
N LEU A 172 4.04 9.95 13.19
CA LEU A 172 3.51 9.26 12.01
C LEU A 172 2.02 9.47 11.85
N ALA A 173 1.29 9.78 12.94
CA ALA A 173 -0.11 10.16 12.85
C ALA A 173 -0.34 11.44 12.02
N ILE A 174 0.64 12.37 12.02
CA ILE A 174 0.59 13.59 11.18
C ILE A 174 0.93 13.23 9.72
N VAL A 175 1.95 12.39 9.52
CA VAL A 175 2.38 11.95 8.19
C VAL A 175 1.28 11.13 7.52
N ALA A 176 0.61 10.24 8.26
CA ALA A 176 -0.51 9.43 7.77
C ALA A 176 -1.64 10.29 7.17
N GLU A 177 -2.01 11.39 7.83
CA GLU A 177 -3.03 12.31 7.29
C GLU A 177 -2.55 13.03 6.01
N GLN A 178 -1.25 13.27 5.86
CA GLN A 178 -0.69 13.85 4.62
C GLN A 178 -0.65 12.84 3.47
N ARG A 179 -0.37 11.55 3.77
CA ARG A 179 -0.29 10.46 2.79
C ARG A 179 -1.65 10.07 2.24
N LEU A 180 -2.73 10.35 2.98
CA LEU A 180 -4.08 9.91 2.62
C LEU A 180 -4.56 10.52 1.29
N VAL A 181 -4.28 11.81 1.05
CA VAL A 181 -4.61 12.50 -0.21
C VAL A 181 -3.35 12.60 -1.06
N LYS A 182 -3.33 11.91 -2.17
CA LYS A 182 -2.18 11.81 -3.07
C LYS A 182 -2.07 13.05 -3.96
N THR A 183 -0.85 13.49 -4.19
CA THR A 183 -0.55 14.54 -5.17
C THR A 183 -0.61 14.00 -6.61
N ALA A 184 -0.66 14.87 -7.60
CA ALA A 184 -0.67 14.46 -9.00
C ALA A 184 0.55 13.57 -9.37
N ALA A 185 1.73 13.84 -8.80
CA ALA A 185 2.92 13.04 -9.02
C ALA A 185 2.80 11.64 -8.40
N GLU A 186 2.22 11.52 -7.21
CA GLU A 186 1.94 10.23 -6.56
C GLU A 186 0.92 9.43 -7.37
N LEU A 187 -0.17 10.05 -7.80
CA LEU A 187 -1.20 9.42 -8.65
C LEU A 187 -0.61 8.91 -9.96
N ALA A 188 0.29 9.65 -10.60
CA ALA A 188 0.97 9.19 -11.82
C ALA A 188 1.80 7.91 -11.59
N ILE A 189 2.50 7.81 -10.45
CA ILE A 189 3.26 6.60 -10.09
C ILE A 189 2.29 5.44 -9.82
N MET A 190 1.22 5.67 -9.07
CA MET A 190 0.23 4.64 -8.74
C MET A 190 -0.48 4.11 -9.99
N ARG A 191 -0.85 5.00 -10.92
CA ARG A 191 -1.41 4.59 -12.22
C ARG A 191 -0.40 3.74 -13.01
N ARG A 192 0.89 4.10 -13.01
CA ARG A 192 1.94 3.28 -13.64
C ARG A 192 2.05 1.93 -12.94
N SER A 193 2.02 1.88 -11.62
CA SER A 193 2.02 0.63 -10.86
C SER A 193 0.80 -0.24 -11.21
N GLY A 194 -0.40 0.34 -11.26
CA GLY A 194 -1.62 -0.34 -11.68
C GLY A 194 -1.56 -0.88 -13.13
N GLN A 195 -0.95 -0.15 -14.06
CA GLN A 195 -0.70 -0.62 -15.42
C GLN A 195 0.22 -1.84 -15.45
N VAL A 196 1.35 -1.80 -14.73
CA VAL A 196 2.28 -2.94 -14.65
C VAL A 196 1.60 -4.16 -14.03
N GLY A 197 0.83 -3.97 -12.94
CA GLY A 197 0.02 -5.03 -12.34
C GLY A 197 -0.99 -5.62 -13.34
N SER A 198 -1.69 -4.77 -14.09
CA SER A 198 -2.68 -5.22 -15.09
C SER A 198 -2.04 -6.06 -16.22
N VAL A 199 -0.86 -5.64 -16.65
CA VAL A 199 -0.07 -6.39 -17.64
C VAL A 199 0.36 -7.75 -17.09
N ALA A 200 0.79 -7.80 -15.82
CA ALA A 200 1.18 -9.04 -15.17
C ALA A 200 0.01 -10.03 -15.06
N HIS A 201 -1.19 -9.57 -14.72
CA HIS A 201 -2.39 -10.40 -14.69
C HIS A 201 -2.76 -10.95 -16.08
N ARG A 202 -2.66 -10.13 -17.13
CA ARG A 202 -2.84 -10.63 -18.52
C ARG A 202 -1.82 -11.69 -18.87
N ALA A 203 -0.55 -11.49 -18.50
CA ALA A 203 0.49 -12.49 -18.73
C ALA A 203 0.19 -13.77 -17.97
N ALA A 204 -0.25 -13.72 -16.72
CA ALA A 204 -0.66 -14.87 -15.95
C ALA A 204 -1.85 -15.61 -16.59
N MET A 205 -2.89 -14.89 -17.04
CA MET A 205 -4.02 -15.50 -17.77
C MET A 205 -3.56 -16.20 -19.04
N SER A 206 -2.66 -15.60 -19.82
CA SER A 206 -2.13 -16.21 -21.04
C SER A 206 -1.27 -17.45 -20.78
N HIS A 207 -0.65 -17.56 -19.59
CA HIS A 207 0.18 -18.69 -19.18
C HIS A 207 -0.57 -19.70 -18.30
N CYS A 208 -1.86 -19.48 -18.02
CA CYS A 208 -2.68 -20.41 -17.24
C CYS A 208 -3.07 -21.61 -18.09
N LEU A 209 -2.39 -22.72 -17.86
CA LEU A 209 -2.62 -24.00 -18.54
C LEU A 209 -2.73 -25.13 -17.52
N ALA A 210 -3.63 -26.07 -17.78
CA ALA A 210 -3.70 -27.29 -17.00
C ALA A 210 -2.33 -28.03 -17.00
N GLY A 211 -1.96 -28.57 -15.85
CA GLY A 211 -0.67 -29.21 -15.62
C GLY A 211 0.46 -28.30 -15.18
N ARG A 212 0.33 -26.97 -15.28
CA ARG A 212 1.28 -26.02 -14.68
C ARG A 212 1.03 -25.88 -13.17
N SER A 213 2.03 -25.42 -12.42
CA SER A 213 1.87 -25.13 -10.99
C SER A 213 1.45 -23.69 -10.74
N GLU A 214 0.86 -23.43 -9.57
CA GLU A 214 0.59 -22.10 -9.05
C GLU A 214 1.88 -21.25 -9.02
N PHE A 215 3.00 -21.87 -8.61
CA PHE A 215 4.30 -21.21 -8.52
C PHE A 215 4.82 -20.77 -9.90
N ALA A 216 4.48 -21.47 -10.97
CA ALA A 216 4.84 -21.05 -12.33
C ALA A 216 4.12 -19.76 -12.72
N LEU A 217 2.84 -19.59 -12.37
CA LEU A 217 2.11 -18.34 -12.60
C LEU A 217 2.65 -17.19 -11.73
N LYS A 218 3.01 -17.46 -10.48
CA LYS A 218 3.72 -16.49 -9.62
C LYS A 218 4.99 -15.97 -10.30
N GLY A 219 5.80 -16.88 -10.85
CA GLY A 219 7.02 -16.52 -11.60
C GLY A 219 6.75 -15.62 -12.81
N VAL A 220 5.64 -15.84 -13.54
CA VAL A 220 5.23 -14.97 -14.65
C VAL A 220 4.88 -13.56 -14.17
N LEU A 221 4.11 -13.43 -13.09
CA LEU A 221 3.73 -12.14 -12.51
C LEU A 221 4.96 -11.34 -12.09
N GLU A 222 5.85 -11.97 -11.31
CA GLU A 222 7.06 -11.34 -10.79
C GLU A 222 8.08 -10.99 -11.89
N PHE A 223 8.15 -11.80 -12.96
CA PHE A 223 8.94 -11.46 -14.13
C PHE A 223 8.46 -10.15 -14.79
N VAL A 224 7.15 -9.97 -14.95
CA VAL A 224 6.58 -8.74 -15.51
C VAL A 224 6.86 -7.56 -14.60
N PHE A 225 6.72 -7.70 -13.29
CA PHE A 225 7.07 -6.62 -12.34
C PHE A 225 8.54 -6.20 -12.50
N ALA A 226 9.46 -7.17 -12.47
CA ALA A 226 10.90 -6.91 -12.56
C ALA A 226 11.31 -6.27 -13.87
N THR A 227 10.81 -6.75 -15.01
CA THR A 227 11.15 -6.20 -16.35
C THR A 227 10.60 -4.80 -16.57
N ASN A 228 9.59 -4.38 -15.79
CA ASN A 228 9.05 -3.02 -15.82
C ASN A 228 9.61 -2.11 -14.70
N GLY A 229 10.67 -2.53 -14.02
CA GLY A 229 11.39 -1.75 -13.02
C GLY A 229 10.68 -1.68 -11.67
N GLY A 230 9.80 -2.63 -11.39
CA GLY A 230 9.10 -2.80 -10.12
C GLY A 230 9.48 -4.09 -9.40
N VAL A 231 8.87 -4.27 -8.24
CA VAL A 231 8.90 -5.51 -7.46
C VAL A 231 7.46 -5.86 -7.08
N ALA A 232 7.23 -7.06 -6.53
CA ALA A 232 5.94 -7.37 -5.93
C ALA A 232 5.68 -6.46 -4.71
N SER A 233 4.49 -5.87 -4.62
CA SER A 233 4.09 -5.00 -3.51
C SER A 233 3.82 -5.77 -2.21
N TYR A 234 3.47 -7.03 -2.34
CA TYR A 234 3.29 -8.04 -1.27
C TYR A 234 3.60 -9.43 -1.82
N ASP A 235 3.54 -10.46 -0.97
CA ASP A 235 3.77 -11.83 -1.43
C ASP A 235 2.63 -12.26 -2.35
N THR A 236 2.96 -12.53 -3.61
CA THR A 236 2.02 -12.86 -4.68
C THR A 236 1.21 -14.12 -4.35
N ILE A 237 -0.11 -13.99 -4.33
CA ILE A 237 -1.04 -15.08 -4.11
C ILE A 237 -1.47 -15.67 -5.47
N VAL A 238 -1.31 -16.96 -5.62
CA VAL A 238 -1.88 -17.75 -6.74
C VAL A 238 -2.49 -19.00 -6.16
N ALA A 239 -3.80 -19.10 -6.18
CA ALA A 239 -4.54 -20.14 -5.49
C ALA A 239 -5.53 -20.84 -6.46
N ALA A 240 -5.28 -22.12 -6.76
CA ALA A 240 -6.11 -22.91 -7.66
C ALA A 240 -7.16 -23.73 -6.89
N GLY A 241 -8.37 -23.79 -7.42
CA GLY A 241 -9.47 -24.56 -6.83
C GLY A 241 -9.74 -24.16 -5.39
N VAL A 242 -9.78 -25.13 -4.49
CA VAL A 242 -10.08 -24.93 -3.06
C VAL A 242 -9.00 -24.20 -2.28
N ASN A 243 -7.79 -24.06 -2.83
CA ASN A 243 -6.74 -23.27 -2.20
C ASN A 243 -7.13 -21.80 -2.06
N GLY A 244 -7.98 -21.29 -2.97
CA GLY A 244 -8.52 -19.93 -2.91
C GLY A 244 -9.46 -19.67 -1.73
N LEU A 245 -9.86 -20.68 -0.96
CA LEU A 245 -10.58 -20.50 0.31
C LEU A 245 -9.66 -19.98 1.44
N CYS A 246 -8.34 -20.01 1.24
CA CYS A 246 -7.36 -19.40 2.12
C CYS A 246 -7.01 -18.01 1.59
N LEU A 247 -7.40 -16.95 2.31
CA LEU A 247 -7.29 -15.55 1.83
C LEU A 247 -5.85 -15.13 1.50
N HIS A 248 -4.88 -15.49 2.35
CA HIS A 248 -3.45 -15.22 2.16
C HIS A 248 -2.70 -16.53 1.87
N TYR A 249 -3.16 -17.24 0.83
CA TYR A 249 -2.57 -18.51 0.43
C TYR A 249 -1.16 -18.32 -0.16
N PRO A 250 -0.13 -18.94 0.40
CA PRO A 250 1.20 -18.88 -0.21
C PRO A 250 1.21 -19.76 -1.47
N ALA A 251 1.47 -19.16 -2.63
CA ALA A 251 1.56 -19.90 -3.89
C ALA A 251 2.51 -21.10 -3.78
N GLY A 252 2.06 -22.26 -4.20
CA GLY A 252 2.75 -23.54 -4.04
C GLY A 252 2.98 -24.30 -5.34
N LEU A 253 3.31 -25.57 -5.19
CA LEU A 253 3.51 -26.50 -6.31
C LEU A 253 2.19 -27.21 -6.73
N SER A 254 1.06 -26.80 -6.18
CA SER A 254 -0.25 -27.35 -6.59
C SER A 254 -0.46 -27.19 -8.10
N THR A 255 -0.95 -28.25 -8.72
CA THR A 255 -1.17 -28.29 -10.15
C THR A 255 -2.51 -27.64 -10.50
N LEU A 256 -2.53 -26.84 -11.55
CA LEU A 256 -3.73 -26.29 -12.14
C LEU A 256 -4.50 -27.38 -12.88
N ASN A 257 -5.75 -27.64 -12.54
CA ASN A 257 -6.56 -28.65 -13.19
C ASN A 257 -7.69 -28.05 -14.02
N ASN A 258 -8.06 -28.68 -15.10
CA ASN A 258 -9.27 -28.30 -15.84
C ASN A 258 -10.50 -28.42 -14.91
N GLY A 259 -11.32 -27.37 -14.92
CA GLY A 259 -12.47 -27.24 -14.02
C GLY A 259 -12.22 -26.39 -12.79
N ASP A 260 -10.97 -26.20 -12.37
CA ASP A 260 -10.61 -25.28 -11.29
C ASP A 260 -10.73 -23.81 -11.74
N MET A 261 -11.07 -22.95 -10.79
CA MET A 261 -10.81 -21.53 -10.88
C MET A 261 -9.42 -21.23 -10.31
N VAL A 262 -8.74 -20.22 -10.84
CA VAL A 262 -7.50 -19.67 -10.26
C VAL A 262 -7.80 -18.28 -9.75
N LEU A 263 -7.61 -18.05 -8.46
CA LEU A 263 -7.62 -16.74 -7.84
C LEU A 263 -6.17 -16.26 -7.77
N ILE A 264 -5.89 -15.12 -8.41
CA ILE A 264 -4.61 -14.41 -8.33
C ILE A 264 -4.86 -13.09 -7.62
N ASP A 265 -4.02 -12.81 -6.62
CA ASP A 265 -3.96 -11.54 -5.94
C ASP A 265 -2.50 -11.08 -5.92
N ALA A 266 -2.22 -10.06 -6.73
CA ALA A 266 -0.87 -9.63 -7.02
C ALA A 266 -0.82 -8.17 -7.48
N GLY A 267 0.13 -7.43 -6.93
CA GLY A 267 0.38 -6.05 -7.31
C GLY A 267 1.85 -5.76 -7.51
N SER A 268 2.16 -4.72 -8.27
CA SER A 268 3.52 -4.20 -8.43
C SER A 268 3.77 -3.04 -7.48
N GLU A 269 5.02 -2.85 -7.06
CA GLU A 269 5.49 -1.64 -6.39
C GLU A 269 6.46 -0.89 -7.33
N ILE A 270 6.12 0.33 -7.70
CA ILE A 270 6.96 1.23 -8.50
C ILE A 270 7.33 2.44 -7.66
N ALA A 271 8.63 2.68 -7.48
CA ALA A 271 9.15 3.79 -6.67
C ALA A 271 8.53 3.87 -5.25
N GLY A 272 8.20 2.72 -4.66
CA GLY A 272 7.58 2.60 -3.35
C GLY A 272 6.05 2.64 -3.33
N TYR A 273 5.38 2.95 -4.45
CA TYR A 273 3.91 2.98 -4.52
C TYR A 273 3.35 1.66 -5.05
N ALA A 274 2.44 1.09 -4.29
CA ALA A 274 1.82 -0.19 -4.56
C ALA A 274 0.65 -0.10 -5.55
N SER A 275 0.43 -1.19 -6.29
CA SER A 275 -0.87 -1.58 -6.82
C SER A 275 -1.34 -2.86 -6.14
N ASP A 276 -2.63 -3.14 -6.24
CA ASP A 276 -3.30 -4.28 -5.64
C ASP A 276 -4.42 -4.75 -6.55
N ILE A 277 -4.33 -5.99 -7.06
CA ILE A 277 -5.26 -6.49 -8.06
C ILE A 277 -5.58 -7.95 -7.77
N SER A 278 -6.85 -8.24 -7.57
CA SER A 278 -7.33 -9.62 -7.59
C SER A 278 -8.12 -9.93 -8.86
N ARG A 279 -7.84 -11.08 -9.45
CA ARG A 279 -8.61 -11.66 -10.55
C ARG A 279 -8.83 -13.14 -10.31
N THR A 280 -10.04 -13.59 -10.63
CA THR A 280 -10.37 -15.01 -10.60
C THR A 280 -10.86 -15.46 -11.97
N PHE A 281 -10.30 -16.53 -12.52
CA PHE A 281 -10.63 -17.00 -13.85
C PHE A 281 -10.46 -18.52 -13.96
N PRO A 282 -11.18 -19.22 -14.87
CA PRO A 282 -11.09 -20.67 -15.00
C PRO A 282 -9.80 -21.12 -15.68
N VAL A 283 -9.16 -22.19 -15.19
CA VAL A 283 -7.98 -22.80 -15.81
C VAL A 283 -8.28 -23.20 -17.26
N SER A 284 -9.49 -23.71 -17.51
CA SER A 284 -9.96 -24.08 -18.86
C SER A 284 -10.16 -22.87 -19.79
N GLY A 285 -10.16 -21.63 -19.29
CA GLY A 285 -10.52 -20.41 -20.02
C GLY A 285 -11.99 -20.29 -20.35
N ARG A 286 -12.84 -21.17 -19.82
CA ARG A 286 -14.29 -21.13 -19.95
C ARG A 286 -14.93 -21.37 -18.60
N PHE A 287 -15.80 -20.48 -18.18
CA PHE A 287 -16.56 -20.63 -16.95
C PHE A 287 -17.59 -21.76 -17.09
N THR A 288 -17.74 -22.57 -16.07
CA THR A 288 -18.96 -23.40 -15.93
C THR A 288 -20.16 -22.51 -15.60
N VAL A 289 -21.38 -23.06 -15.73
CA VAL A 289 -22.60 -22.29 -15.39
C VAL A 289 -22.54 -21.75 -13.97
N ALA A 290 -22.24 -22.58 -12.98
CA ALA A 290 -22.19 -22.19 -11.58
C ALA A 290 -21.07 -21.15 -11.29
N GLN A 291 -19.90 -21.33 -11.90
CA GLN A 291 -18.80 -20.36 -11.78
C GLN A 291 -19.19 -19.01 -12.37
N LYS A 292 -19.82 -18.98 -13.54
CA LYS A 292 -20.28 -17.77 -14.20
C LYS A 292 -21.33 -17.02 -13.39
N GLU A 293 -22.38 -17.72 -12.97
CA GLU A 293 -23.48 -17.14 -12.17
C GLU A 293 -22.95 -16.48 -10.91
N LEU A 294 -22.08 -17.16 -10.16
CA LEU A 294 -21.48 -16.63 -8.95
C LEU A 294 -20.51 -15.47 -9.23
N TYR A 295 -19.72 -15.58 -10.31
CA TYR A 295 -18.78 -14.55 -10.74
C TYR A 295 -19.49 -13.24 -11.08
N GLU A 296 -20.60 -13.33 -11.83
CA GLU A 296 -21.42 -12.16 -12.21
C GLU A 296 -22.03 -11.44 -10.98
N VAL A 297 -22.38 -12.17 -9.92
CA VAL A 297 -22.86 -11.59 -8.66
C VAL A 297 -21.74 -10.77 -8.00
N VAL A 298 -20.52 -11.32 -7.91
CA VAL A 298 -19.37 -10.63 -7.33
C VAL A 298 -18.98 -9.41 -8.17
N LEU A 299 -18.94 -9.55 -9.49
CA LEU A 299 -18.63 -8.46 -10.41
C LEU A 299 -19.67 -7.32 -10.30
N ALA A 300 -20.94 -7.66 -10.25
CA ALA A 300 -22.00 -6.67 -10.09
C ALA A 300 -21.87 -5.88 -8.79
N SER A 301 -21.48 -6.53 -7.68
CA SER A 301 -21.28 -5.86 -6.41
C SER A 301 -20.07 -4.91 -6.43
N GLN A 302 -18.97 -5.32 -7.09
CA GLN A 302 -17.80 -4.47 -7.32
C GLN A 302 -18.15 -3.23 -8.13
N LEU A 303 -18.81 -3.42 -9.27
CA LEU A 303 -19.20 -2.33 -10.18
C LEU A 303 -20.15 -1.34 -9.52
N ALA A 304 -21.10 -1.82 -8.72
CA ALA A 304 -22.03 -0.98 -7.96
C ALA A 304 -21.29 -0.11 -6.93
N ALA A 305 -20.34 -0.69 -6.19
CA ALA A 305 -19.52 0.04 -5.23
C ALA A 305 -18.66 1.10 -5.95
N ILE A 306 -17.97 0.75 -7.04
CA ILE A 306 -17.13 1.67 -7.81
C ILE A 306 -17.97 2.82 -8.38
N ALA A 307 -19.15 2.57 -8.92
CA ALA A 307 -20.04 3.58 -9.48
C ALA A 307 -20.53 4.61 -8.44
N ALA A 308 -20.58 4.22 -7.17
CA ALA A 308 -20.99 5.10 -6.08
C ALA A 308 -19.84 6.01 -5.55
N ILE A 309 -18.59 5.74 -5.92
CA ILE A 309 -17.43 6.48 -5.40
C ILE A 309 -17.42 7.91 -5.98
N LYS A 310 -17.39 8.88 -5.07
CA LYS A 310 -17.18 10.31 -5.35
C LYS A 310 -16.84 11.02 -4.04
N PRO A 311 -16.33 12.27 -4.08
CA PRO A 311 -16.12 13.06 -2.87
C PRO A 311 -17.39 13.15 -2.02
N GLY A 312 -17.22 12.98 -0.70
CA GLY A 312 -18.31 13.01 0.28
C GLY A 312 -18.92 11.65 0.62
N VAL A 313 -18.72 10.62 -0.20
CA VAL A 313 -19.12 9.23 0.13
C VAL A 313 -18.21 8.66 1.20
N THR A 314 -18.70 7.71 1.99
CA THR A 314 -17.95 7.06 3.09
C THR A 314 -17.83 5.55 2.89
N TRP A 315 -16.90 4.92 3.60
CA TRP A 315 -16.73 3.46 3.58
C TRP A 315 -18.02 2.71 3.91
N GLY A 316 -18.70 3.08 4.99
CA GLY A 316 -19.93 2.38 5.38
C GLY A 316 -21.05 2.46 4.34
N GLN A 317 -21.08 3.52 3.52
CA GLN A 317 -22.01 3.60 2.40
C GLN A 317 -21.65 2.65 1.27
N LEU A 318 -20.34 2.51 0.93
CA LEU A 318 -19.89 1.56 -0.09
C LEU A 318 -20.08 0.12 0.35
N GLU A 319 -19.70 -0.20 1.60
CA GLU A 319 -19.90 -1.53 2.20
C GLU A 319 -21.37 -1.95 2.09
N LYS A 320 -22.29 -1.05 2.45
CA LYS A 320 -23.72 -1.34 2.37
C LYS A 320 -24.19 -1.58 0.92
N ILE A 321 -23.73 -0.78 -0.05
CA ILE A 321 -24.09 -0.96 -1.46
C ILE A 321 -23.59 -2.32 -1.96
N CYS A 322 -22.35 -2.66 -1.66
CA CYS A 322 -21.75 -3.94 -2.04
C CYS A 322 -22.50 -5.11 -1.40
N GLU A 323 -22.75 -5.05 -0.09
CA GLU A 323 -23.47 -6.08 0.67
C GLU A 323 -24.89 -6.28 0.12
N ASP A 324 -25.63 -5.21 -0.14
CA ASP A 324 -27.00 -5.30 -0.68
C ASP A 324 -27.01 -6.03 -2.03
N VAL A 325 -26.05 -5.75 -2.91
CA VAL A 325 -25.95 -6.43 -4.21
C VAL A 325 -25.56 -7.90 -4.06
N LEU A 326 -24.55 -8.19 -3.21
CA LEU A 326 -24.12 -9.58 -2.93
C LEU A 326 -25.26 -10.42 -2.34
N VAL A 327 -25.94 -9.91 -1.32
CA VAL A 327 -27.06 -10.61 -0.65
C VAL A 327 -28.18 -10.89 -1.64
N ASN A 328 -28.59 -9.91 -2.44
CA ASN A 328 -29.65 -10.09 -3.42
C ASN A 328 -29.25 -11.09 -4.51
N GLY A 329 -28.03 -10.99 -5.04
CA GLY A 329 -27.50 -11.90 -6.04
C GLY A 329 -27.39 -13.34 -5.51
N LEU A 330 -26.82 -13.54 -4.33
CA LEU A 330 -26.72 -14.86 -3.71
C LEU A 330 -28.10 -15.47 -3.42
N ASN A 331 -29.06 -14.67 -2.91
CA ASN A 331 -30.43 -15.15 -2.73
C ASN A 331 -31.07 -15.62 -4.04
N SER A 332 -30.82 -14.92 -5.16
CA SER A 332 -31.35 -15.33 -6.48
C SER A 332 -30.76 -16.66 -6.98
N LEU A 333 -29.57 -17.02 -6.49
CA LEU A 333 -28.92 -18.31 -6.76
C LEU A 333 -29.29 -19.40 -5.73
N GLY A 334 -30.26 -19.11 -4.85
CA GLY A 334 -30.77 -20.08 -3.86
C GLY A 334 -29.98 -20.16 -2.56
N PHE A 335 -29.07 -19.23 -2.28
CA PHE A 335 -28.39 -19.15 -1.00
C PHE A 335 -29.36 -18.58 0.08
N PRO A 336 -29.44 -19.19 1.26
CA PRO A 336 -30.31 -18.71 2.32
C PRO A 336 -29.65 -17.55 3.09
N MET A 337 -29.45 -16.41 2.44
CA MET A 337 -28.84 -15.26 3.09
C MET A 337 -29.77 -14.62 4.12
N GLY A 338 -29.23 -14.27 5.30
CA GLY A 338 -29.93 -13.53 6.35
C GLY A 338 -30.28 -14.37 7.56
N LYS A 339 -31.32 -13.95 8.31
CA LYS A 339 -31.65 -14.50 9.65
C LYS A 339 -31.96 -16.00 9.58
N GLY A 340 -31.14 -16.78 10.29
CA GLY A 340 -31.27 -18.24 10.34
C GLY A 340 -30.58 -19.00 9.20
N GLY A 341 -29.96 -18.27 8.26
CA GLY A 341 -29.19 -18.83 7.16
C GLY A 341 -27.70 -18.41 7.20
N LEU A 342 -27.18 -17.98 6.05
CA LEU A 342 -25.81 -17.49 5.90
C LEU A 342 -25.73 -15.99 6.22
N SER A 343 -24.73 -15.59 6.99
CA SER A 343 -24.34 -14.19 7.17
C SER A 343 -23.35 -13.77 6.10
N MET A 344 -23.12 -12.45 5.94
CA MET A 344 -22.05 -11.97 5.06
C MET A 344 -20.68 -12.51 5.45
N SER A 345 -20.37 -12.59 6.74
CA SER A 345 -19.09 -13.16 7.21
C SER A 345 -18.92 -14.66 6.94
N ASP A 346 -20.01 -15.41 6.69
CA ASP A 346 -19.91 -16.81 6.25
C ASP A 346 -19.45 -16.94 4.78
N VAL A 347 -19.67 -15.90 3.96
CA VAL A 347 -19.38 -15.93 2.52
C VAL A 347 -18.28 -14.95 2.12
N MET A 348 -18.16 -13.79 2.79
CA MET A 348 -17.12 -12.78 2.61
C MET A 348 -16.52 -12.39 3.97
N PRO A 349 -15.43 -13.04 4.42
CA PRO A 349 -14.87 -12.84 5.75
C PRO A 349 -13.92 -11.63 5.89
N HIS A 350 -13.82 -10.79 4.87
CA HIS A 350 -12.99 -9.58 4.85
C HIS A 350 -13.80 -8.32 4.52
N GLY A 351 -13.19 -7.15 4.68
CA GLY A 351 -13.80 -5.86 4.30
C GLY A 351 -13.91 -5.67 2.80
N LEU A 352 -14.61 -4.62 2.39
CA LEU A 352 -14.75 -4.26 0.96
C LEU A 352 -13.45 -3.77 0.34
N GLY A 353 -12.49 -3.30 1.14
CA GLY A 353 -11.23 -2.76 0.65
C GLY A 353 -10.50 -1.92 1.71
N HIS A 354 -9.45 -1.25 1.27
CA HIS A 354 -8.58 -0.45 2.13
C HIS A 354 -7.96 0.74 1.36
N TRP A 355 -7.33 1.66 2.11
CA TRP A 355 -6.49 2.70 1.50
C TRP A 355 -5.28 2.06 0.84
N LEU A 356 -4.85 2.63 -0.30
CA LEU A 356 -3.69 2.19 -1.06
C LEU A 356 -2.72 3.36 -1.28
N GLY A 357 -1.41 3.08 -1.26
CA GLY A 357 -0.39 4.11 -1.47
C GLY A 357 1.03 3.58 -1.43
N LEU A 358 1.87 4.17 -0.56
CA LEU A 358 3.21 3.65 -0.27
C LEU A 358 3.18 2.33 0.49
N ASP A 359 2.14 2.09 1.25
CA ASP A 359 1.84 0.77 1.81
C ASP A 359 0.64 0.19 1.07
N VAL A 360 0.57 -1.13 0.94
CA VAL A 360 -0.58 -1.82 0.33
C VAL A 360 -1.82 -1.54 1.15
N HIS A 361 -1.80 -1.84 2.44
CA HIS A 361 -2.77 -1.33 3.41
C HIS A 361 -2.27 0.01 3.94
N ASP A 362 -2.56 1.09 3.18
CA ASP A 362 -1.99 2.40 3.45
C ASP A 362 -2.56 3.03 4.73
N VAL A 363 -1.78 3.95 5.26
CA VAL A 363 -2.10 4.66 6.49
C VAL A 363 -3.25 5.65 6.30
N GLY A 364 -3.89 6.01 7.40
CA GLY A 364 -5.01 6.95 7.41
C GLY A 364 -6.21 6.39 8.15
N LYS A 365 -6.92 7.24 8.87
CA LYS A 365 -8.09 6.80 9.65
C LYS A 365 -9.32 6.72 8.76
N TYR A 366 -10.08 5.63 8.86
CA TYR A 366 -11.39 5.47 8.22
C TYR A 366 -12.50 6.30 8.91
N ARG A 367 -12.26 6.70 10.17
CA ARG A 367 -13.18 7.53 10.95
C ARG A 367 -12.49 8.81 11.40
N GLN A 368 -13.26 9.87 11.52
CA GLN A 368 -12.77 11.18 11.99
C GLN A 368 -13.74 11.79 13.00
N ARG A 369 -13.27 12.75 13.78
CA ARG A 369 -14.15 13.50 14.70
C ARG A 369 -15.12 14.36 13.92
N SER A 370 -16.39 14.30 14.28
CA SER A 370 -17.44 15.15 13.69
C SER A 370 -17.11 16.64 13.89
N GLN A 371 -16.95 17.36 12.78
CA GLN A 371 -16.73 18.82 12.79
C GLN A 371 -18.02 19.57 13.17
N VAL A 372 -19.18 18.99 12.93
CA VAL A 372 -20.51 19.62 13.19
C VAL A 372 -20.77 19.81 14.69
N GLU A 373 -20.30 18.90 15.54
CA GLU A 373 -20.43 19.04 16.99
C GLU A 373 -19.43 20.04 17.59
N ALA A 374 -18.26 20.19 16.97
CA ALA A 374 -17.27 21.19 17.40
C ALA A 374 -17.79 22.62 17.15
N ALA A 375 -18.48 22.85 16.03
CA ALA A 375 -19.06 24.17 15.68
C ALA A 375 -20.32 24.53 16.50
N LYS A 376 -21.12 23.53 16.92
CA LYS A 376 -22.32 23.76 17.72
C LYS A 376 -22.05 24.01 19.19
N SER A 377 -20.88 23.67 19.70
CA SER A 377 -20.62 23.73 21.13
C SER A 377 -20.15 25.10 21.65
N GLY A 378 -19.83 26.10 20.78
CA GLY A 378 -19.54 27.50 21.18
C GLY A 378 -18.71 27.70 22.47
N ARG A 379 -18.19 26.63 23.03
CA ARG A 379 -17.41 26.60 24.29
C ARG A 379 -15.98 26.19 24.01
N ALA A 380 -15.05 26.93 24.60
CA ALA A 380 -13.63 26.62 24.64
C ALA A 380 -13.40 25.13 24.89
N ALA A 381 -12.40 24.56 24.21
CA ALA A 381 -12.02 23.16 24.17
C ALA A 381 -11.94 22.48 25.56
N GLY A 382 -13.07 22.04 26.09
CA GLY A 382 -13.24 21.41 27.40
C GLY A 382 -14.25 20.27 27.36
N LYS A 383 -13.75 19.02 27.25
CA LYS A 383 -14.34 17.80 27.82
C LYS A 383 -15.64 17.19 27.26
N LYS A 384 -16.11 17.45 26.05
CA LYS A 384 -16.97 16.45 25.37
C LYS A 384 -16.24 15.96 24.11
N ARG A 385 -15.81 14.68 24.12
CA ARG A 385 -15.29 13.99 22.93
C ARG A 385 -16.45 13.92 21.92
N GLY A 386 -16.35 14.66 20.80
CA GLY A 386 -17.27 14.50 19.68
C GLY A 386 -17.28 13.03 19.24
N LYS A 387 -18.45 12.57 18.76
CA LYS A 387 -18.63 11.20 18.26
C LYS A 387 -17.78 11.03 16.99
N ASP A 388 -17.05 9.93 16.90
CA ASP A 388 -16.36 9.58 15.67
C ASP A 388 -17.39 9.22 14.59
N VAL A 389 -17.23 9.79 13.41
CA VAL A 389 -18.04 9.53 12.20
C VAL A 389 -17.15 8.99 11.11
N ASP A 390 -17.73 8.28 10.15
CA ASP A 390 -17.00 7.81 9.00
C ASP A 390 -16.41 8.98 8.22
N ARG A 391 -15.18 8.81 7.74
CA ARG A 391 -14.48 9.82 6.95
C ARG A 391 -15.08 9.87 5.55
N PRO A 392 -15.53 11.05 5.07
CA PRO A 392 -15.89 11.21 3.69
C PRO A 392 -14.66 11.14 2.78
N PHE A 393 -14.80 10.56 1.61
CA PHE A 393 -13.75 10.55 0.60
C PHE A 393 -13.47 11.96 0.09
N LEU A 394 -12.22 12.21 -0.22
CA LEU A 394 -11.73 13.43 -0.85
C LEU A 394 -11.08 13.09 -2.18
N GLU A 395 -11.09 14.03 -3.11
CA GLU A 395 -10.31 13.93 -4.34
C GLU A 395 -8.83 13.65 -4.05
N GLY A 396 -8.22 12.74 -4.81
CA GLY A 396 -6.84 12.29 -4.61
C GLY A 396 -6.66 11.16 -3.61
N MET A 397 -7.72 10.70 -2.92
CA MET A 397 -7.65 9.44 -2.18
C MET A 397 -7.63 8.26 -3.13
N VAL A 398 -6.89 7.20 -2.78
CA VAL A 398 -6.85 5.94 -3.53
C VAL A 398 -7.16 4.79 -2.59
N LEU A 399 -8.01 3.87 -3.07
CA LEU A 399 -8.51 2.73 -2.31
C LEU A 399 -8.67 1.51 -3.20
N THR A 400 -8.72 0.32 -2.61
CA THR A 400 -9.15 -0.91 -3.29
C THR A 400 -10.66 -1.10 -3.19
N ILE A 401 -11.24 -1.79 -4.16
CA ILE A 401 -12.61 -2.33 -4.09
C ILE A 401 -12.53 -3.79 -4.51
N GLU A 402 -12.68 -4.68 -3.53
CA GLU A 402 -12.31 -6.09 -3.61
C GLU A 402 -13.39 -7.06 -3.07
N PRO A 403 -14.66 -6.94 -3.44
CA PRO A 403 -15.62 -7.93 -2.98
C PRO A 403 -15.21 -9.34 -3.40
N GLY A 404 -15.53 -10.31 -2.55
CA GLY A 404 -15.28 -11.71 -2.82
C GLY A 404 -16.29 -12.63 -2.16
N VAL A 405 -16.33 -13.88 -2.63
CA VAL A 405 -17.06 -14.96 -2.00
C VAL A 405 -16.17 -16.19 -1.88
N TYR A 406 -16.26 -16.87 -0.73
CA TYR A 406 -15.42 -18.02 -0.38
C TYR A 406 -16.32 -19.11 0.19
N LEU A 407 -16.72 -20.04 -0.66
CA LEU A 407 -17.81 -20.98 -0.37
C LEU A 407 -17.28 -22.31 0.14
N SER A 408 -17.50 -22.58 1.41
CA SER A 408 -17.05 -23.81 2.06
C SER A 408 -17.51 -25.07 1.29
N LEU A 409 -16.60 -26.04 1.16
CA LEU A 409 -16.91 -27.37 0.61
C LEU A 409 -17.91 -28.16 1.46
N THR A 410 -17.94 -27.92 2.76
CA THR A 410 -18.66 -28.77 3.73
C THR A 410 -19.92 -28.14 4.31
N ASP A 411 -20.11 -26.84 4.12
CA ASP A 411 -21.29 -26.15 4.62
C ASP A 411 -22.52 -26.50 3.76
N LYS A 412 -23.44 -27.25 4.34
CA LYS A 412 -24.67 -27.72 3.66
C LYS A 412 -25.67 -26.59 3.37
N ARG A 413 -25.51 -25.42 3.97
CA ARG A 413 -26.35 -24.25 3.66
C ARG A 413 -26.05 -23.69 2.27
N ILE A 414 -24.83 -23.95 1.75
CA ILE A 414 -24.39 -23.56 0.40
C ILE A 414 -24.96 -24.55 -0.60
N PRO A 415 -25.68 -24.12 -1.67
CA PRO A 415 -26.15 -24.99 -2.71
C PRO A 415 -24.99 -25.75 -3.37
N GLU A 416 -25.18 -27.04 -3.62
CA GLU A 416 -24.13 -27.99 -4.03
C GLU A 416 -23.26 -27.54 -5.21
N PRO A 417 -23.80 -26.94 -6.30
CA PRO A 417 -23.00 -26.55 -7.47
C PRO A 417 -21.96 -25.46 -7.17
N TYR A 418 -22.12 -24.71 -6.08
CA TYR A 418 -21.25 -23.58 -5.74
C TYR A 418 -20.21 -23.88 -4.65
N ARG A 419 -20.28 -25.08 -4.02
CA ARG A 419 -19.35 -25.44 -2.94
C ARG A 419 -17.92 -25.51 -3.43
N GLY A 420 -17.00 -24.92 -2.66
CA GLY A 420 -15.57 -24.88 -2.99
C GLY A 420 -15.17 -23.81 -3.99
N ILE A 421 -16.12 -23.03 -4.52
CA ILE A 421 -15.81 -21.89 -5.39
C ILE A 421 -15.39 -20.71 -4.52
N CYS A 422 -14.28 -20.07 -4.91
CA CYS A 422 -13.83 -18.80 -4.35
C CYS A 422 -13.61 -17.80 -5.49
N ILE A 423 -14.05 -16.56 -5.28
CA ILE A 423 -13.94 -15.47 -6.25
C ILE A 423 -13.60 -14.19 -5.50
N ARG A 424 -12.56 -13.48 -5.93
CA ARG A 424 -12.27 -12.08 -5.56
C ARG A 424 -11.99 -11.30 -6.83
N ILE A 425 -12.58 -10.12 -6.94
CA ILE A 425 -12.37 -9.20 -8.05
C ILE A 425 -12.04 -7.84 -7.44
N GLU A 426 -10.84 -7.35 -7.72
CA GLU A 426 -10.28 -6.16 -7.09
C GLU A 426 -9.67 -5.21 -8.09
N ASP A 427 -9.92 -3.93 -7.89
CA ASP A 427 -9.29 -2.84 -8.62
C ASP A 427 -8.84 -1.72 -7.70
N ASN A 428 -7.82 -0.98 -8.14
CA ASN A 428 -7.37 0.26 -7.50
C ASN A 428 -8.19 1.42 -8.02
N ILE A 429 -8.81 2.16 -7.13
CA ILE A 429 -9.74 3.23 -7.42
C ILE A 429 -9.23 4.56 -6.89
N GLU A 430 -9.05 5.51 -7.79
CA GLU A 430 -8.74 6.89 -7.47
C GLU A 430 -10.04 7.70 -7.37
N VAL A 431 -10.22 8.42 -6.27
CA VAL A 431 -11.33 9.36 -6.11
C VAL A 431 -11.00 10.63 -6.88
N THR A 432 -11.77 10.92 -7.90
CA THR A 432 -11.66 12.16 -8.71
C THR A 432 -12.68 13.21 -8.26
N ALA A 433 -12.57 14.43 -8.76
CA ALA A 433 -13.52 15.49 -8.44
C ALA A 433 -15.01 15.11 -8.69
N ASN A 434 -15.28 14.26 -9.70
CA ASN A 434 -16.64 13.95 -10.16
C ASN A 434 -17.02 12.47 -10.02
N GLY A 435 -16.14 11.59 -9.51
CA GLY A 435 -16.42 10.15 -9.42
C GLY A 435 -15.17 9.32 -9.17
N ALA A 436 -15.10 8.14 -9.77
CA ALA A 436 -14.03 7.18 -9.68
C ALA A 436 -13.21 7.08 -10.97
N TYR A 437 -11.89 6.91 -10.84
CA TYR A 437 -11.03 6.48 -11.93
C TYR A 437 -10.40 5.14 -11.54
N VAL A 438 -10.62 4.11 -12.37
CA VAL A 438 -10.05 2.78 -12.17
C VAL A 438 -8.64 2.77 -12.73
N GLN A 439 -7.63 2.59 -11.86
CA GLN A 439 -6.21 2.61 -12.24
C GLN A 439 -5.72 1.29 -12.84
N THR A 440 -6.55 0.23 -12.80
CA THR A 440 -6.22 -1.14 -13.20
C THR A 440 -7.11 -1.60 -14.34
N ALA A 441 -6.51 -2.18 -15.39
CA ALA A 441 -7.20 -2.54 -16.65
C ALA A 441 -6.99 -4.02 -17.03
N ALA A 442 -6.86 -4.92 -16.04
CA ALA A 442 -6.86 -6.36 -16.30
C ALA A 442 -8.29 -6.82 -16.66
N PRO A 443 -8.47 -7.76 -17.60
CA PRO A 443 -9.79 -8.32 -17.96
C PRO A 443 -10.56 -8.76 -16.71
N LYS A 444 -11.84 -8.38 -16.61
CA LYS A 444 -12.66 -8.72 -15.45
C LYS A 444 -14.11 -9.11 -15.74
N SER A 445 -14.67 -8.79 -16.89
CA SER A 445 -15.94 -9.40 -17.28
C SER A 445 -15.72 -10.84 -17.75
N VAL A 446 -16.74 -11.69 -17.63
CA VAL A 446 -16.69 -13.06 -18.14
C VAL A 446 -16.29 -13.08 -19.61
N GLN A 447 -16.90 -12.19 -20.40
CA GLN A 447 -16.62 -12.08 -21.84
C GLN A 447 -15.16 -11.70 -22.10
N GLU A 448 -14.63 -10.65 -21.46
CA GLU A 448 -13.23 -10.21 -21.63
C GLU A 448 -12.23 -11.32 -21.26
N ILE A 449 -12.49 -12.04 -20.17
CA ILE A 449 -11.62 -13.12 -19.71
C ILE A 449 -11.62 -14.27 -20.72
N GLU A 450 -12.80 -14.73 -21.13
CA GLU A 450 -12.93 -15.85 -22.08
C GLU A 450 -12.33 -15.50 -23.45
N GLU A 451 -12.62 -14.32 -23.98
CA GLU A 451 -12.06 -13.84 -25.25
C GLU A 451 -10.53 -13.70 -25.20
N PHE A 452 -10.00 -13.13 -24.10
CA PHE A 452 -8.58 -12.98 -23.93
C PHE A 452 -7.84 -14.31 -23.81
N MET A 453 -8.39 -15.25 -23.02
CA MET A 453 -7.78 -16.57 -22.85
C MET A 453 -7.88 -17.42 -24.13
N ASP A 454 -8.92 -17.29 -24.92
CA ASP A 454 -9.02 -17.95 -26.23
C ASP A 454 -8.01 -17.36 -27.21
N TYR A 455 -7.90 -16.03 -27.28
CA TYR A 455 -6.88 -15.36 -28.10
C TYR A 455 -5.47 -15.87 -27.75
N ALA A 456 -5.14 -15.92 -26.46
CA ALA A 456 -3.83 -16.39 -26.00
C ALA A 456 -3.56 -17.86 -26.39
N ARG A 457 -4.58 -18.73 -26.35
CA ARG A 457 -4.46 -20.12 -26.81
C ARG A 457 -4.24 -20.24 -28.29
N ASN A 458 -4.98 -19.48 -29.10
CA ASN A 458 -4.83 -19.46 -30.55
C ASN A 458 -3.42 -19.02 -30.96
N VAL A 459 -2.93 -17.92 -30.37
CA VAL A 459 -1.55 -17.44 -30.62
C VAL A 459 -0.52 -18.54 -30.28
N ARG A 460 -0.71 -19.23 -29.15
CA ARG A 460 0.18 -20.34 -28.78
C ARG A 460 0.11 -21.50 -29.74
N ALA A 461 -1.06 -21.87 -30.22
CA ALA A 461 -1.24 -22.95 -31.17
C ALA A 461 -0.60 -22.67 -32.53
N GLU A 462 -0.65 -21.40 -32.98
CA GLU A 462 -0.12 -20.96 -34.28
C GLU A 462 1.40 -20.70 -34.25
N CYS A 463 1.91 -20.13 -33.17
CA CYS A 463 3.26 -19.58 -33.09
C CYS A 463 4.17 -20.27 -32.05
N GLY A 464 3.64 -21.24 -31.29
CA GLY A 464 4.36 -21.89 -30.18
C GLY A 464 4.36 -21.12 -28.87
N ASP A 465 4.85 -21.75 -27.81
CA ASP A 465 4.90 -21.18 -26.45
C ASP A 465 5.71 -19.89 -26.36
N ASP A 466 6.74 -19.75 -27.18
CA ASP A 466 7.64 -18.58 -27.21
C ASP A 466 6.96 -17.32 -27.77
N ALA A 467 5.91 -17.45 -28.56
CA ALA A 467 5.22 -16.32 -29.19
C ALA A 467 4.41 -15.46 -28.20
N LEU A 468 4.02 -16.03 -27.07
CA LEU A 468 3.47 -15.31 -25.93
C LEU A 468 4.59 -14.75 -25.05
N GLY A 469 5.81 -14.66 -25.58
CA GLY A 469 6.94 -14.03 -24.94
C GLY A 469 6.47 -12.70 -24.34
N ILE A 470 6.87 -12.45 -23.08
CA ILE A 470 6.44 -11.33 -22.26
C ILE A 470 6.99 -10.00 -22.82
N HIS A 471 6.80 -9.78 -24.13
CA HIS A 471 7.02 -8.52 -24.82
C HIS A 471 5.77 -7.65 -24.73
N ILE A 472 5.38 -7.32 -23.51
CA ILE A 472 4.33 -6.34 -23.28
C ILE A 472 5.01 -5.00 -23.22
N LYS A 473 5.07 -4.30 -24.37
CA LYS A 473 5.36 -2.86 -24.39
C LYS A 473 4.20 -2.18 -23.68
N LEU A 474 4.49 -1.47 -22.61
CA LEU A 474 3.59 -0.45 -22.10
C LEU A 474 3.69 0.71 -23.11
N GLU A 475 2.58 1.11 -23.68
CA GLU A 475 2.49 2.36 -24.42
C GLU A 475 2.81 3.50 -23.47
N ASP A 476 3.68 4.42 -23.92
CA ASP A 476 4.18 5.57 -23.14
C ASP A 476 3.06 6.55 -22.75
#